data_2f31eac432f313f4fa69b1d0a1676bbd
#
_entry.id   2f31eac432f313f4fa69b1d0a1676bbd
#
_cell.length_a   1.000
_cell.length_b   1.000
_cell.length_c   1.000
_cell.angle_alpha   90.00
_cell.angle_beta   90.00
_cell.angle_gamma   90.00
#
_symmetry.space_group_name_H-M   'P 1'
#
loop_
_entity.id
_entity.type
_entity.pdbx_description
1 polymer ?
#
loop_
_entity_poly.entity_id
_entity_poly.type
_entity_poly.pdbx_seq_one_letter_code
_entity_poly.pdbx_strand_id
1 'polypeptide(L)'
;MIEIILHRMKKILLSLALIALSISISAQNMNHRPNYIRWTVMKSWSQGFNALPDVCTNLKEFNDQYNKNQTQWNAMFKWLATTDLKKIPAGQHKIPNSTLIANVQDDENKPLEMRKSESHYNHIDFQYVVKGTERFGLIDHDSSYPLNGWKPDMINYKYDVKKTMFIDSTPEHFFLFFPSDWHIALLQTNKTDQHIRVIVIKVDYIK
;
A
#
# COMPACT_ATOMS: atom_id res chain seq x y z
N MET A 1 -18.03 49.54 18.82
CA MET A 1 -17.14 49.05 17.73
C MET A 1 -15.89 48.40 18.25
N ILE A 2 -15.15 49.01 19.18
CA ILE A 2 -13.91 48.48 19.77
C ILE A 2 -14.12 47.17 20.52
N GLU A 3 -15.18 47.04 21.31
CA GLU A 3 -15.48 45.81 22.08
C GLU A 3 -15.76 44.60 21.18
N ILE A 4 -16.44 44.80 20.06
CA ILE A 4 -16.73 43.72 19.10
C ILE A 4 -15.42 43.23 18.45
N ILE A 5 -14.51 44.14 18.13
CA ILE A 5 -13.19 43.81 17.57
C ILE A 5 -12.37 43.03 18.61
N LEU A 6 -12.35 43.48 19.86
CA LEU A 6 -11.63 42.83 20.97
C LEU A 6 -12.15 41.42 21.23
N HIS A 7 -13.48 41.24 21.19
CA HIS A 7 -14.13 39.95 21.36
C HIS A 7 -13.80 38.97 20.22
N ARG A 8 -13.79 39.44 18.96
CA ARG A 8 -13.37 38.64 17.80
C ARG A 8 -11.89 38.25 17.89
N MET A 9 -11.03 39.16 18.26
CA MET A 9 -9.60 38.89 18.45
C MET A 9 -9.35 37.84 19.54
N LYS A 10 -10.06 37.90 20.68
CA LYS A 10 -9.97 36.89 21.75
C LYS A 10 -10.41 35.49 21.25
N LYS A 11 -11.47 35.39 20.44
CA LYS A 11 -11.92 34.11 19.86
C LYS A 11 -10.89 33.55 18.88
N ILE A 12 -10.28 34.38 18.04
CA ILE A 12 -9.23 33.96 17.10
C ILE A 12 -7.99 33.47 17.86
N LEU A 13 -7.56 34.20 18.88
CA LEU A 13 -6.41 33.78 19.72
C LEU A 13 -6.70 32.46 20.44
N LEU A 14 -7.91 32.28 20.96
CA LEU A 14 -8.29 31.03 21.63
C LEU A 14 -8.31 29.84 20.66
N SER A 15 -8.84 30.05 19.45
CA SER A 15 -8.84 29.00 18.42
C SER A 15 -7.41 28.63 17.96
N LEU A 16 -6.53 29.61 17.78
CA LEU A 16 -5.12 29.36 17.45
C LEU A 16 -4.39 28.62 18.57
N ALA A 17 -4.65 28.98 19.84
CA ALA A 17 -4.08 28.27 20.98
C ALA A 17 -4.55 26.82 21.09
N LEU A 18 -5.83 26.54 20.80
CA LEU A 18 -6.39 25.17 20.76
C LEU A 18 -5.78 24.34 19.63
N ILE A 19 -5.58 24.93 18.45
CA ILE A 19 -4.92 24.28 17.31
C ILE A 19 -3.47 23.97 17.67
N ALA A 20 -2.72 24.94 18.24
CA ALA A 20 -1.34 24.73 18.66
C ALA A 20 -1.22 23.63 19.74
N LEU A 21 -2.16 23.56 20.69
CA LEU A 21 -2.19 22.53 21.70
C LEU A 21 -2.47 21.14 21.10
N SER A 22 -3.41 21.04 20.16
CA SER A 22 -3.72 19.77 19.50
C SER A 22 -2.54 19.25 18.66
N ILE A 23 -1.82 20.15 17.99
CA ILE A 23 -0.60 19.82 17.24
C ILE A 23 0.49 19.32 18.20
N SER A 24 0.67 19.98 19.35
CA SER A 24 1.67 19.59 20.35
C SER A 24 1.38 18.21 20.95
N ILE A 25 0.13 17.92 21.28
CA ILE A 25 -0.30 16.60 21.79
C ILE A 25 -0.09 15.52 20.73
N SER A 26 -0.43 15.81 19.47
CA SER A 26 -0.20 14.88 18.36
C SER A 26 1.29 14.60 18.16
N ALA A 27 2.14 15.62 18.22
CA ALA A 27 3.59 15.48 18.09
C ALA A 27 4.20 14.68 19.26
N GLN A 28 3.75 14.90 20.48
CA GLN A 28 4.19 14.13 21.65
C GLN A 28 3.79 12.66 21.53
N ASN A 29 2.55 12.38 21.13
CA ASN A 29 2.09 11.01 20.90
C ASN A 29 2.90 10.30 19.79
N MET A 30 3.31 11.01 18.74
CA MET A 30 4.16 10.46 17.69
C MET A 30 5.57 10.10 18.19
N ASN A 31 6.13 10.84 19.14
CA ASN A 31 7.47 10.55 19.69
C ASN A 31 7.52 9.24 20.52
N HIS A 32 6.39 8.79 21.03
CA HIS A 32 6.28 7.53 21.78
C HIS A 32 5.95 6.31 20.87
N ARG A 33 5.67 6.54 19.59
CA ARG A 33 5.41 5.45 18.65
C ARG A 33 6.71 4.80 18.18
N PRO A 34 6.69 3.49 17.83
CA PRO A 34 7.83 2.82 17.22
C PRO A 34 8.37 3.59 16.02
N ASN A 35 9.67 3.60 15.82
CA ASN A 35 10.34 4.37 14.76
C ASN A 35 9.79 4.10 13.36
N TYR A 36 9.46 2.84 13.05
CA TYR A 36 8.89 2.47 11.75
C TYR A 36 7.51 3.10 11.50
N ILE A 37 6.65 3.25 12.52
CA ILE A 37 5.35 3.93 12.39
C ILE A 37 5.56 5.41 12.06
N ARG A 38 6.42 6.09 12.83
CA ARG A 38 6.75 7.49 12.59
C ARG A 38 7.34 7.69 11.20
N TRP A 39 8.29 6.86 10.79
CA TRP A 39 8.91 6.88 9.47
C TRP A 39 7.87 6.73 8.34
N THR A 40 6.90 5.82 8.51
CA THR A 40 5.82 5.62 7.54
C THR A 40 4.92 6.85 7.43
N VAL A 41 4.45 7.38 8.57
CA VAL A 41 3.56 8.55 8.61
C VAL A 41 4.22 9.81 8.05
N MET A 42 5.52 10.01 8.32
CA MET A 42 6.30 11.12 7.78
C MET A 42 6.66 10.95 6.31
N LYS A 43 6.32 9.81 5.70
CA LYS A 43 6.60 9.50 4.28
C LYS A 43 8.10 9.62 3.92
N SER A 44 9.01 9.32 4.85
CA SER A 44 10.45 9.43 4.62
C SER A 44 10.96 8.51 3.50
N TRP A 45 10.16 7.53 3.08
CA TRP A 45 10.40 6.57 2.01
C TRP A 45 9.85 7.02 0.64
N SER A 46 8.94 8.00 0.58
CA SER A 46 7.99 8.15 -0.52
C SER A 46 8.57 8.73 -1.80
N GLN A 47 9.71 9.42 -1.76
CA GLN A 47 10.31 10.12 -2.90
C GLN A 47 9.32 11.02 -3.66
N GLY A 48 8.27 11.50 -2.97
CA GLY A 48 7.17 12.31 -3.53
C GLY A 48 5.96 11.50 -4.00
N PHE A 49 5.93 10.18 -3.85
CA PHE A 49 4.75 9.38 -4.11
C PHE A 49 3.68 9.62 -3.05
N ASN A 50 2.43 9.89 -3.48
CA ASN A 50 1.38 10.38 -2.59
C ASN A 50 0.59 9.29 -1.87
N ALA A 51 0.44 8.09 -2.44
CA ALA A 51 -0.29 7.02 -1.78
C ALA A 51 0.44 6.54 -0.50
N LEU A 52 -0.32 6.03 0.45
CA LEU A 52 0.19 5.43 1.70
C LEU A 52 0.13 3.90 1.61
N PRO A 53 0.91 3.16 2.39
CA PRO A 53 0.66 1.73 2.54
C PRO A 53 -0.73 1.51 3.14
N ASP A 54 -1.43 0.49 2.66
CA ASP A 54 -2.73 0.09 3.23
C ASP A 54 -2.60 -0.33 4.69
N VAL A 55 -3.70 -0.26 5.44
CA VAL A 55 -3.73 -0.57 6.87
C VAL A 55 -3.37 -2.03 7.18
N CYS A 56 -3.52 -2.93 6.22
CA CYS A 56 -3.12 -4.33 6.36
C CYS A 56 -1.61 -4.55 6.23
N THR A 57 -0.84 -3.56 5.76
CA THR A 57 0.60 -3.69 5.54
C THR A 57 1.36 -3.85 6.85
N ASN A 58 2.25 -4.84 6.92
CA ASN A 58 3.23 -4.95 8.01
C ASN A 58 4.27 -3.83 7.90
N LEU A 59 4.01 -2.71 8.59
CA LEU A 59 4.85 -1.50 8.53
C LEU A 59 6.27 -1.73 9.07
N LYS A 60 6.45 -2.66 10.01
CA LYS A 60 7.78 -3.02 10.52
C LYS A 60 8.58 -3.70 9.41
N GLU A 61 7.98 -4.69 8.76
CA GLU A 61 8.61 -5.41 7.67
C GLU A 61 8.93 -4.47 6.49
N PHE A 62 8.01 -3.57 6.16
CA PHE A 62 8.25 -2.54 5.13
C PHE A 62 9.48 -1.69 5.46
N ASN A 63 9.58 -1.20 6.68
CA ASN A 63 10.74 -0.41 7.11
C ASN A 63 12.04 -1.23 7.07
N ASP A 64 12.01 -2.47 7.52
CA ASP A 64 13.16 -3.36 7.53
C ASP A 64 13.65 -3.66 6.11
N GLN A 65 12.75 -4.00 5.19
CA GLN A 65 13.06 -4.28 3.78
C GLN A 65 13.53 -3.02 3.04
N TYR A 66 12.92 -1.87 3.31
CA TYR A 66 13.38 -0.59 2.78
C TYR A 66 14.83 -0.30 3.21
N ASN A 67 15.17 -0.49 4.48
CA ASN A 67 16.52 -0.24 4.99
C ASN A 67 17.57 -1.21 4.42
N LYS A 68 17.19 -2.44 4.09
CA LYS A 68 18.07 -3.43 3.46
C LYS A 68 18.42 -3.04 2.00
N ASN A 69 17.56 -2.31 1.28
CA ASN A 69 17.81 -1.92 -0.11
C ASN A 69 17.17 -0.56 -0.48
N GLN A 70 17.60 0.50 0.19
CA GLN A 70 17.05 1.85 -0.01
C GLN A 70 17.17 2.32 -1.47
N THR A 71 18.22 1.96 -2.17
CA THR A 71 18.44 2.36 -3.56
C THR A 71 17.29 1.88 -4.46
N GLN A 72 16.90 0.63 -4.34
CA GLN A 72 15.84 0.03 -5.15
C GLN A 72 14.47 0.61 -4.81
N TRP A 73 14.16 0.72 -3.51
CA TRP A 73 12.91 1.33 -3.04
C TRP A 73 12.78 2.79 -3.45
N ASN A 74 13.86 3.57 -3.32
CA ASN A 74 13.87 4.98 -3.73
C ASN A 74 13.67 5.14 -5.24
N ALA A 75 14.31 4.29 -6.06
CA ALA A 75 14.12 4.29 -7.50
C ALA A 75 12.65 4.00 -7.87
N MET A 76 12.04 3.00 -7.22
CA MET A 76 10.64 2.63 -7.40
C MET A 76 9.69 3.80 -7.06
N PHE A 77 9.79 4.32 -5.84
CA PHE A 77 8.90 5.40 -5.41
C PHE A 77 9.11 6.69 -6.20
N LYS A 78 10.35 6.99 -6.61
CA LYS A 78 10.63 8.11 -7.49
C LYS A 78 9.96 7.94 -8.85
N TRP A 79 10.04 6.76 -9.45
CA TRP A 79 9.38 6.45 -10.71
C TRP A 79 7.85 6.59 -10.59
N LEU A 80 7.25 6.02 -9.53
CA LEU A 80 5.82 6.14 -9.24
C LEU A 80 5.38 7.60 -9.07
N ALA A 81 6.21 8.42 -8.44
CA ALA A 81 5.92 9.84 -8.19
C ALA A 81 6.02 10.73 -9.44
N THR A 82 6.88 10.37 -10.39
CA THR A 82 7.20 11.23 -11.55
C THR A 82 6.58 10.76 -12.87
N THR A 83 6.00 9.56 -12.90
CA THR A 83 5.35 9.00 -14.08
C THR A 83 3.85 9.32 -14.08
N ASP A 84 3.30 9.70 -15.23
CA ASP A 84 1.84 9.79 -15.39
C ASP A 84 1.24 8.38 -15.47
N LEU A 85 0.99 7.80 -14.28
CA LEU A 85 0.51 6.43 -14.13
C LEU A 85 -0.84 6.17 -14.79
N LYS A 86 -1.62 7.23 -15.04
CA LYS A 86 -2.93 7.13 -15.71
C LYS A 86 -2.79 7.01 -17.22
N LYS A 87 -1.69 7.49 -17.80
CA LYS A 87 -1.49 7.57 -19.26
C LYS A 87 -0.37 6.68 -19.79
N ILE A 88 0.55 6.24 -18.94
CA ILE A 88 1.62 5.34 -19.39
C ILE A 88 1.01 4.11 -20.07
N PRO A 89 1.52 3.64 -21.23
CA PRO A 89 0.99 2.44 -21.88
C PRO A 89 0.96 1.21 -20.97
N ALA A 90 -0.02 0.34 -21.14
CA ALA A 90 0.01 -0.97 -20.49
C ALA A 90 1.22 -1.78 -20.99
N GLY A 91 1.78 -2.64 -20.12
CA GLY A 91 2.96 -3.44 -20.39
C GLY A 91 4.06 -3.28 -19.36
N GLN A 92 5.24 -3.77 -19.68
CA GLN A 92 6.41 -3.76 -18.81
C GLN A 92 7.26 -2.50 -19.00
N HIS A 93 7.57 -1.82 -17.89
CA HIS A 93 8.39 -0.62 -17.88
C HIS A 93 9.56 -0.81 -16.92
N LYS A 94 10.78 -0.71 -17.46
CA LYS A 94 11.98 -0.76 -16.64
C LYS A 94 12.06 0.49 -15.77
N ILE A 95 12.23 0.32 -14.46
CA ILE A 95 12.41 1.43 -13.53
C ILE A 95 13.88 1.89 -13.57
N PRO A 96 14.16 3.16 -13.93
CA PRO A 96 15.52 3.67 -14.02
C PRO A 96 16.29 3.50 -12.71
N ASN A 97 17.58 3.23 -12.82
CA ASN A 97 18.51 3.04 -11.68
C ASN A 97 18.13 1.88 -10.74
N SER A 98 17.44 0.87 -11.25
CA SER A 98 17.09 -0.34 -10.52
C SER A 98 17.02 -1.56 -11.45
N THR A 99 16.87 -2.75 -10.87
CA THR A 99 16.54 -3.99 -11.58
C THR A 99 15.03 -4.20 -11.74
N LEU A 100 14.21 -3.35 -11.13
CA LEU A 100 12.77 -3.49 -11.07
C LEU A 100 12.11 -3.23 -12.40
N ILE A 101 11.01 -3.98 -12.62
CA ILE A 101 10.10 -3.81 -13.75
C ILE A 101 8.71 -3.52 -13.18
N ALA A 102 8.13 -2.39 -13.58
CA ALA A 102 6.74 -2.08 -13.32
C ALA A 102 5.87 -2.72 -14.41
N ASN A 103 4.96 -3.57 -14.03
CA ASN A 103 3.97 -4.16 -14.90
C ASN A 103 2.66 -3.37 -14.79
N VAL A 104 2.38 -2.55 -15.80
CA VAL A 104 1.15 -1.75 -15.90
C VAL A 104 0.10 -2.56 -16.61
N GLN A 105 -1.03 -2.82 -15.96
CA GLN A 105 -2.09 -3.67 -16.47
C GLN A 105 -3.42 -2.90 -16.50
N ASP A 106 -4.10 -2.96 -17.64
CA ASP A 106 -5.52 -2.67 -17.76
C ASP A 106 -6.24 -4.03 -17.75
N ASP A 107 -6.97 -4.32 -16.69
CA ASP A 107 -7.57 -5.63 -16.44
C ASP A 107 -9.01 -5.48 -15.91
N GLU A 108 -9.64 -6.59 -15.65
CA GLU A 108 -10.97 -6.69 -15.09
C GLU A 108 -10.99 -7.65 -13.90
N ASN A 109 -11.54 -7.22 -12.78
CA ASN A 109 -11.74 -8.08 -11.60
C ASN A 109 -12.59 -9.30 -11.95
N LYS A 110 -12.30 -10.43 -11.33
CA LYS A 110 -12.96 -11.72 -11.59
C LYS A 110 -13.63 -12.27 -10.34
N PRO A 111 -14.67 -13.10 -10.50
CA PRO A 111 -15.25 -13.84 -9.40
C PRO A 111 -14.19 -14.65 -8.63
N LEU A 112 -14.42 -14.86 -7.33
CA LEU A 112 -13.47 -15.52 -6.44
C LEU A 112 -13.07 -16.92 -6.93
N GLU A 113 -14.00 -17.68 -7.47
CA GLU A 113 -13.80 -19.03 -8.01
C GLU A 113 -12.88 -19.07 -9.24
N MET A 114 -12.68 -17.94 -9.90
CA MET A 114 -11.77 -17.80 -11.04
C MET A 114 -10.37 -17.33 -10.63
N ARG A 115 -10.17 -17.05 -9.36
CA ARG A 115 -8.88 -16.55 -8.84
C ARG A 115 -8.20 -17.58 -7.97
N LYS A 116 -6.89 -17.51 -7.95
CA LYS A 116 -6.05 -18.36 -7.08
C LYS A 116 -5.43 -17.49 -6.00
N SER A 117 -5.26 -18.11 -4.85
CA SER A 117 -4.43 -17.56 -3.80
C SER A 117 -2.95 -17.74 -4.14
N GLU A 118 -2.12 -16.84 -3.66
CA GLU A 118 -0.68 -16.93 -3.88
C GLU A 118 0.13 -16.32 -2.74
N SER A 119 1.38 -16.74 -2.63
CA SER A 119 2.45 -16.00 -1.98
C SER A 119 3.76 -16.23 -2.73
N HIS A 120 4.74 -15.37 -2.47
CA HIS A 120 6.05 -15.42 -3.10
C HIS A 120 7.14 -15.76 -2.09
N TYR A 121 8.20 -16.40 -2.52
CA TYR A 121 9.31 -16.79 -1.63
C TYR A 121 10.42 -15.76 -1.61
N ASN A 122 10.72 -15.16 -2.77
CA ASN A 122 11.83 -14.25 -2.97
C ASN A 122 11.42 -12.82 -3.27
N HIS A 123 10.12 -12.53 -3.41
CA HIS A 123 9.65 -11.20 -3.78
C HIS A 123 8.55 -10.70 -2.84
N ILE A 124 8.47 -9.40 -2.78
CA ILE A 124 7.36 -8.62 -2.21
C ILE A 124 6.53 -8.14 -3.40
N ASP A 125 5.23 -8.38 -3.40
CA ASP A 125 4.36 -7.77 -4.39
C ASP A 125 3.95 -6.37 -3.92
N PHE A 126 4.43 -5.36 -4.65
CA PHE A 126 3.88 -4.02 -4.59
C PHE A 126 2.73 -3.92 -5.58
N GLN A 127 1.53 -3.55 -5.12
CA GLN A 127 0.36 -3.38 -5.97
C GLN A 127 -0.31 -2.03 -5.70
N TYR A 128 -0.55 -1.26 -6.77
CA TYR A 128 -1.19 0.05 -6.69
C TYR A 128 -2.26 0.20 -7.77
N VAL A 129 -3.51 0.36 -7.34
CA VAL A 129 -4.66 0.53 -8.25
C VAL A 129 -4.82 1.99 -8.59
N VAL A 130 -4.43 2.36 -9.80
CA VAL A 130 -4.43 3.75 -10.30
C VAL A 130 -5.83 4.22 -10.69
N LYS A 131 -6.68 3.28 -11.18
CA LYS A 131 -8.04 3.52 -11.64
C LYS A 131 -8.92 2.31 -11.34
N GLY A 132 -10.17 2.54 -11.01
CA GLY A 132 -11.12 1.50 -10.61
C GLY A 132 -10.93 1.11 -9.16
N THR A 133 -11.48 -0.03 -8.77
CA THR A 133 -11.36 -0.60 -7.43
C THR A 133 -11.14 -2.09 -7.56
N GLU A 134 -10.05 -2.60 -7.00
CA GLU A 134 -9.75 -4.00 -6.89
C GLU A 134 -10.02 -4.48 -5.46
N ARG A 135 -10.50 -5.69 -5.30
CA ARG A 135 -10.58 -6.35 -4.00
C ARG A 135 -9.45 -7.34 -3.85
N PHE A 136 -8.79 -7.29 -2.69
CA PHE A 136 -7.80 -8.27 -2.26
C PHE A 136 -8.39 -9.18 -1.19
N GLY A 137 -7.99 -10.44 -1.18
CA GLY A 137 -8.26 -11.38 -0.10
C GLY A 137 -6.97 -11.67 0.67
N LEU A 138 -6.97 -11.50 2.00
CA LEU A 138 -5.89 -11.93 2.89
C LEU A 138 -6.31 -13.23 3.56
N ILE A 139 -5.52 -14.28 3.35
CA ILE A 139 -5.85 -15.65 3.74
C ILE A 139 -5.38 -15.90 5.18
N ASP A 140 -6.27 -16.48 5.98
CA ASP A 140 -5.94 -16.97 7.32
C ASP A 140 -5.04 -18.21 7.25
N HIS A 141 -3.86 -18.14 7.84
CA HIS A 141 -2.86 -19.23 7.79
C HIS A 141 -3.32 -20.49 8.50
N ASP A 142 -4.00 -20.35 9.63
CA ASP A 142 -4.40 -21.49 10.47
C ASP A 142 -5.43 -22.40 9.77
N SER A 143 -6.17 -21.86 8.82
CA SER A 143 -7.19 -22.58 8.04
C SER A 143 -6.76 -22.91 6.62
N SER A 144 -5.48 -22.74 6.30
CA SER A 144 -4.96 -22.85 4.94
C SER A 144 -3.79 -23.82 4.84
N TYR A 145 -3.63 -24.42 3.66
CA TYR A 145 -2.49 -25.28 3.37
C TYR A 145 -2.07 -25.21 1.90
N PRO A 146 -0.78 -25.45 1.60
CA PRO A 146 -0.27 -25.42 0.23
C PRO A 146 -0.96 -26.44 -0.67
N LEU A 147 -1.31 -26.02 -1.89
CA LEU A 147 -1.84 -26.90 -2.95
C LEU A 147 -0.77 -27.50 -3.83
N ASN A 148 0.39 -26.87 -3.89
CA ASN A 148 1.52 -27.27 -4.74
C ASN A 148 2.85 -26.90 -4.08
N GLY A 149 3.96 -27.32 -4.66
CA GLY A 149 5.27 -26.80 -4.30
C GLY A 149 5.56 -25.44 -4.96
N TRP A 150 6.66 -24.81 -4.56
CA TRP A 150 7.12 -23.55 -5.15
C TRP A 150 7.40 -23.69 -6.66
N LYS A 151 6.89 -22.74 -7.49
CA LYS A 151 7.04 -22.74 -8.95
C LYS A 151 7.30 -21.33 -9.49
N PRO A 152 8.49 -21.01 -9.84
CA PRO A 152 9.73 -21.18 -9.07
C PRO A 152 9.71 -20.34 -7.80
N ASP A 153 8.89 -19.29 -7.75
CA ASP A 153 8.79 -18.32 -6.67
C ASP A 153 7.39 -18.26 -6.03
N MET A 154 6.39 -18.84 -6.67
CA MET A 154 4.98 -18.76 -6.27
C MET A 154 4.48 -20.10 -5.75
N ILE A 155 3.61 -20.04 -4.75
CA ILE A 155 2.84 -21.18 -4.23
C ILE A 155 1.37 -20.78 -4.09
N ASN A 156 0.47 -21.73 -4.33
CA ASN A 156 -0.97 -21.55 -4.14
C ASN A 156 -1.46 -22.31 -2.91
N TYR A 157 -2.58 -21.86 -2.36
CA TYR A 157 -3.15 -22.42 -1.12
C TYR A 157 -4.61 -22.81 -1.29
N LYS A 158 -5.02 -23.85 -0.60
CA LYS A 158 -6.41 -24.03 -0.24
C LYS A 158 -6.68 -23.28 1.06
N TYR A 159 -7.81 -22.61 1.16
CA TYR A 159 -8.13 -21.71 2.27
C TYR A 159 -9.63 -21.73 2.60
N ASP A 160 -9.98 -21.28 3.79
CA ASP A 160 -11.37 -21.06 4.20
C ASP A 160 -11.79 -19.62 3.85
N VAL A 161 -12.71 -19.50 2.88
CA VAL A 161 -13.25 -18.21 2.44
C VAL A 161 -13.91 -17.43 3.59
N LYS A 162 -14.50 -18.12 4.57
CA LYS A 162 -15.16 -17.47 5.72
C LYS A 162 -14.19 -16.81 6.69
N LYS A 163 -12.91 -17.21 6.64
CA LYS A 163 -11.83 -16.65 7.45
C LYS A 163 -10.92 -15.72 6.66
N THR A 164 -11.17 -15.57 5.35
CA THR A 164 -10.44 -14.65 4.50
C THR A 164 -10.92 -13.22 4.75
N MET A 165 -10.00 -12.30 5.00
CA MET A 165 -10.30 -10.89 5.10
C MET A 165 -10.26 -10.24 3.72
N PHE A 166 -11.34 -9.56 3.32
CA PHE A 166 -11.42 -8.88 2.03
C PHE A 166 -11.28 -7.37 2.22
N ILE A 167 -10.43 -6.75 1.38
CA ILE A 167 -10.13 -5.31 1.42
C ILE A 167 -10.24 -4.76 0.01
N ASP A 168 -11.02 -3.69 -0.15
CA ASP A 168 -11.14 -2.95 -1.41
C ASP A 168 -10.05 -1.88 -1.50
N SER A 169 -9.37 -1.81 -2.64
CA SER A 169 -8.36 -0.80 -2.91
C SER A 169 -8.96 0.61 -3.01
N THR A 170 -8.16 1.61 -2.67
CA THR A 170 -8.44 3.02 -2.95
C THR A 170 -7.21 3.68 -3.58
N PRO A 171 -7.37 4.77 -4.35
CA PRO A 171 -6.23 5.47 -4.95
C PRO A 171 -5.25 6.10 -3.94
N GLU A 172 -5.70 6.23 -2.68
CA GLU A 172 -4.88 6.79 -1.58
C GLU A 172 -3.91 5.76 -0.98
N HIS A 173 -4.11 4.45 -1.28
CA HIS A 173 -3.32 3.38 -0.68
C HIS A 173 -2.73 2.43 -1.73
N PHE A 174 -1.52 1.93 -1.42
CA PHE A 174 -0.91 0.80 -2.12
C PHE A 174 -0.79 -0.39 -1.17
N PHE A 175 -0.65 -1.58 -1.74
CA PHE A 175 -0.50 -2.82 -0.99
C PHE A 175 0.93 -3.34 -1.11
N LEU A 176 1.41 -3.94 -0.02
CA LEU A 176 2.65 -4.72 0.02
C LEU A 176 2.31 -6.09 0.57
N PHE A 177 2.50 -7.11 -0.25
CA PHE A 177 2.37 -8.50 0.16
C PHE A 177 3.77 -9.11 0.30
N PHE A 178 4.18 -9.31 1.54
CA PHE A 178 5.44 -9.97 1.88
C PHE A 178 5.32 -11.49 1.69
N PRO A 179 6.42 -12.26 1.70
CA PRO A 179 6.36 -13.72 1.60
C PRO A 179 5.44 -14.40 2.63
N SER A 180 5.24 -13.78 3.79
CA SER A 180 4.29 -14.22 4.80
C SER A 180 2.82 -13.87 4.48
N ASP A 181 2.55 -13.00 3.53
CA ASP A 181 1.21 -12.52 3.26
C ASP A 181 0.58 -13.33 2.12
N TRP A 182 -0.19 -14.35 2.49
CA TRP A 182 -0.93 -15.18 1.53
C TRP A 182 -2.16 -14.42 1.07
N HIS A 183 -2.25 -14.17 -0.23
CA HIS A 183 -3.26 -13.25 -0.75
C HIS A 183 -3.93 -13.76 -2.03
N ILE A 184 -5.02 -13.08 -2.40
CA ILE A 184 -5.74 -13.23 -3.66
C ILE A 184 -5.89 -11.85 -4.26
N ALA A 185 -5.53 -11.68 -5.52
CA ALA A 185 -5.65 -10.43 -6.26
C ALA A 185 -6.73 -10.52 -7.34
N LEU A 186 -7.13 -9.38 -7.90
CA LEU A 186 -8.09 -9.23 -9.01
C LEU A 186 -9.48 -9.79 -8.68
N LEU A 187 -9.96 -9.60 -7.46
CA LEU A 187 -11.30 -10.02 -7.05
C LEU A 187 -12.34 -8.96 -7.36
N GLN A 188 -13.53 -9.43 -7.76
CA GLN A 188 -14.70 -8.58 -7.95
C GLN A 188 -15.09 -7.84 -6.67
N THR A 189 -15.48 -6.58 -6.86
CA THR A 189 -16.04 -5.71 -5.81
C THR A 189 -17.55 -5.61 -5.97
N ASN A 190 -18.19 -4.84 -5.08
CA ASN A 190 -19.61 -4.52 -5.21
C ASN A 190 -19.89 -3.36 -6.20
N LYS A 191 -18.87 -2.91 -6.95
CA LYS A 191 -19.02 -1.87 -7.97
C LYS A 191 -19.58 -2.47 -9.25
N THR A 192 -20.29 -1.67 -10.04
CA THR A 192 -20.80 -2.08 -11.35
C THR A 192 -19.67 -2.23 -12.37
N ASP A 193 -18.74 -1.27 -12.38
CA ASP A 193 -17.55 -1.32 -13.23
C ASP A 193 -16.44 -2.10 -12.52
N GLN A 194 -16.00 -3.19 -13.14
CA GLN A 194 -14.94 -4.06 -12.64
C GLN A 194 -13.60 -3.80 -13.33
N HIS A 195 -13.54 -2.87 -14.28
CA HIS A 195 -12.29 -2.53 -14.96
C HIS A 195 -11.36 -1.76 -14.02
N ILE A 196 -10.11 -2.16 -14.01
CA ILE A 196 -9.07 -1.55 -13.22
C ILE A 196 -7.83 -1.24 -14.05
N ARG A 197 -7.09 -0.24 -13.59
CA ARG A 197 -5.70 -0.06 -13.97
C ARG A 197 -4.85 -0.26 -12.75
N VAL A 198 -3.98 -1.26 -12.80
CA VAL A 198 -3.10 -1.62 -11.66
C VAL A 198 -1.63 -1.60 -12.09
N ILE A 199 -0.77 -1.24 -11.18
CA ILE A 199 0.68 -1.34 -11.30
C ILE A 199 1.17 -2.39 -10.32
N VAL A 200 1.81 -3.43 -10.84
CA VAL A 200 2.41 -4.51 -10.06
C VAL A 200 3.93 -4.45 -10.23
N ILE A 201 4.66 -4.43 -9.12
CA ILE A 201 6.12 -4.44 -9.10
C ILE A 201 6.58 -5.52 -8.12
N LYS A 202 7.37 -6.47 -8.61
CA LYS A 202 8.00 -7.45 -7.74
C LYS A 202 9.32 -6.89 -7.23
N VAL A 203 9.36 -6.63 -5.92
CA VAL A 203 10.55 -6.12 -5.22
C VAL A 203 11.25 -7.30 -4.56
N ASP A 204 12.58 -7.40 -4.71
CA ASP A 204 13.35 -8.47 -4.07
C ASP A 204 13.18 -8.48 -2.56
N TYR A 205 12.81 -9.62 -1.99
CA TYR A 205 12.77 -9.83 -0.55
C TYR A 205 14.13 -10.23 -0.03
N ILE A 206 14.72 -9.42 0.82
CA ILE A 206 16.05 -9.67 1.40
C ILE A 206 15.87 -10.34 2.77
N LYS A 207 16.30 -11.59 2.85
CA LYS A 207 16.26 -12.44 4.07
C LYS A 207 17.25 -11.98 5.13
#